data_04a0ebd6e3d02a22309595a4ad63b298
#
_entry.id   04a0ebd6e3d02a22309595a4ad63b298
#
_cell.length_a   1.000
_cell.length_b   1.000
_cell.length_c   1.000
_cell.angle_alpha   90.00
_cell.angle_beta   90.00
_cell.angle_gamma   90.00
#
_symmetry.space_group_name_H-M   'P 1'
#
loop_
_entity.id
_entity.type
_entity.pdbx_description
1 polymer ?
#
loop_
_entity_poly.entity_id
_entity_poly.type
_entity_poly.pdbx_seq_one_letter_code
_entity_poly.pdbx_strand_id
1 'polypeptide(L)'
;VYRLSVSTFYFLQGLVFASWASRIPDIKSALGLNDADLGSVLFAVPVGQMSAMALSGYLVGRCGSRKILMAASVFYPAVLVCLGMAGSFWELAAGLFFFGVAANLTNISVNTQGVGVERLYQCSIMARFHGLWSLAGFFGALLGAAMVDWHISAETHFIAIFLICMIILAVFSPSLLPRDARRSSSQGGGMFRSMDAYVLVIGLIAFGSMVSEGTMFDWSGVYFESVVKPGPGLVQMGYVAFMSTMALGRFTADRLVMRFGPVRVLRASGILIASGL
;
A
#
# COMPACT_ATOMS: atom_id res chain seq x y z
N VAL A 1 -2.35 6.95 -23.41
CA VAL A 1 -1.84 7.97 -22.49
C VAL A 1 -2.46 7.77 -21.10
N TYR A 2 -3.79 7.80 -20.89
CA TYR A 2 -4.46 7.66 -19.59
C TYR A 2 -4.06 6.42 -18.82
N ARG A 3 -3.98 5.25 -19.49
CA ARG A 3 -3.57 3.99 -18.86
C ARG A 3 -2.16 4.08 -18.27
N LEU A 4 -1.20 4.67 -19.00
CA LEU A 4 0.17 4.84 -18.52
C LEU A 4 0.20 5.75 -17.29
N SER A 5 -0.52 6.88 -17.35
CA SER A 5 -0.61 7.82 -16.24
C SER A 5 -1.13 7.13 -14.98
N VAL A 6 -2.30 6.49 -15.04
CA VAL A 6 -2.86 5.79 -13.88
C VAL A 6 -1.92 4.68 -13.38
N SER A 7 -1.28 3.92 -14.28
CA SER A 7 -0.26 2.92 -13.92
C SER A 7 0.86 3.52 -13.09
N THR A 8 1.35 4.70 -13.48
CA THR A 8 2.45 5.38 -12.78
C THR A 8 2.02 5.87 -11.39
N PHE A 9 0.77 6.29 -11.21
CA PHE A 9 0.27 6.65 -9.87
C PHE A 9 0.07 5.45 -8.94
N TYR A 10 -0.31 4.27 -9.47
CA TYR A 10 -0.27 3.02 -8.68
C TYR A 10 1.16 2.65 -8.28
N PHE A 11 2.11 2.82 -9.19
CA PHE A 11 3.52 2.62 -8.90
C PHE A 11 4.02 3.60 -7.82
N LEU A 12 3.70 4.89 -7.93
CA LEU A 12 4.02 5.91 -6.93
C LEU A 12 3.51 5.50 -5.55
N GLN A 13 2.24 5.09 -5.44
CA GLN A 13 1.65 4.69 -4.17
C GLN A 13 2.39 3.49 -3.54
N GLY A 14 2.73 2.47 -4.33
CA GLY A 14 3.50 1.32 -3.87
C GLY A 14 4.91 1.69 -3.45
N LEU A 15 5.58 2.58 -4.19
CA LEU A 15 6.92 3.04 -3.89
C LEU A 15 6.99 3.80 -2.56
N VAL A 16 6.04 4.71 -2.30
CA VAL A 16 5.97 5.47 -1.04
C VAL A 16 5.76 4.53 0.14
N PHE A 17 4.82 3.58 0.02
CA PHE A 17 4.54 2.61 1.07
C PHE A 17 5.75 1.71 1.36
N ALA A 18 6.38 1.17 0.32
CA ALA A 18 7.53 0.28 0.47
C ALA A 18 8.76 0.99 1.03
N SER A 19 8.94 2.27 0.72
CA SER A 19 10.01 3.08 1.30
C SER A 19 9.83 3.23 2.81
N TRP A 20 8.61 3.45 3.29
CA TRP A 20 8.29 3.41 4.72
C TRP A 20 8.59 2.04 5.31
N ALA A 21 7.98 0.97 4.78
CA ALA A 21 8.07 -0.38 5.34
C ALA A 21 9.51 -0.90 5.41
N SER A 22 10.35 -0.57 4.44
CA SER A 22 11.76 -0.96 4.43
C SER A 22 12.62 -0.28 5.51
N ARG A 23 12.13 0.80 6.11
CA ARG A 23 12.85 1.58 7.14
C ARG A 23 12.30 1.39 8.56
N ILE A 24 11.28 0.56 8.74
CA ILE A 24 10.72 0.29 10.08
C ILE A 24 11.78 -0.15 11.07
N PRO A 25 12.69 -1.11 10.77
CA PRO A 25 13.73 -1.51 11.71
C PRO A 25 14.65 -0.36 12.09
N ASP A 26 15.10 0.45 11.14
CA ASP A 26 16.00 1.58 11.39
C ASP A 26 15.34 2.63 12.30
N ILE A 27 14.08 2.97 12.04
CA ILE A 27 13.33 3.96 12.83
C ILE A 27 13.04 3.42 14.24
N LYS A 28 12.68 2.13 14.34
CA LYS A 28 12.53 1.45 15.64
C LYS A 28 13.79 1.58 16.48
N SER A 29 14.95 1.25 15.91
CA SER A 29 16.24 1.32 16.57
C SER A 29 16.63 2.75 16.94
N ALA A 30 16.44 3.72 16.02
CA ALA A 30 16.77 5.13 16.24
C ALA A 30 15.97 5.76 17.38
N LEU A 31 14.69 5.37 17.53
CA LEU A 31 13.81 5.87 18.60
C LEU A 31 13.84 5.00 19.87
N GLY A 32 14.59 3.89 19.88
CA GLY A 32 14.68 2.98 21.01
C GLY A 32 13.35 2.32 21.39
N LEU A 33 12.47 2.08 20.39
CA LEU A 33 11.15 1.51 20.62
C LEU A 33 11.25 0.01 20.92
N ASN A 34 10.53 -0.46 21.92
CA ASN A 34 10.28 -1.88 22.12
C ASN A 34 9.18 -2.37 21.13
N ASP A 35 8.92 -3.69 21.10
CA ASP A 35 7.96 -4.26 20.17
C ASP A 35 6.51 -3.82 20.44
N ALA A 36 6.15 -3.58 21.70
CA ALA A 36 4.83 -3.09 22.09
C ALA A 36 4.63 -1.62 21.66
N ASP A 37 5.66 -0.79 21.83
CA ASP A 37 5.64 0.61 21.36
C ASP A 37 5.53 0.65 19.84
N LEU A 38 6.32 -0.16 19.13
CA LEU A 38 6.26 -0.25 17.68
C LEU A 38 4.86 -0.68 17.21
N GLY A 39 4.30 -1.75 17.77
CA GLY A 39 2.94 -2.19 17.43
C GLY A 39 1.89 -1.09 17.66
N SER A 40 2.04 -0.33 18.74
CA SER A 40 1.14 0.78 19.08
C SER A 40 1.21 1.92 18.06
N VAL A 41 2.42 2.33 17.63
CA VAL A 41 2.55 3.39 16.62
C VAL A 41 2.12 2.91 15.23
N LEU A 42 2.42 1.66 14.86
CA LEU A 42 1.98 1.09 13.58
C LEU A 42 0.46 1.02 13.48
N PHE A 43 -0.25 0.80 14.59
CA PHE A 43 -1.70 0.81 14.64
C PHE A 43 -2.32 2.18 14.26
N ALA A 44 -1.56 3.26 14.33
CA ALA A 44 -2.02 4.57 13.88
C ALA A 44 -2.32 4.62 12.37
N VAL A 45 -1.63 3.80 11.54
CA VAL A 45 -1.87 3.75 10.09
C VAL A 45 -3.29 3.27 9.75
N PRO A 46 -3.75 2.09 10.19
CA PRO A 46 -5.12 1.65 9.90
C PRO A 46 -6.17 2.57 10.55
N VAL A 47 -5.90 3.15 11.71
CA VAL A 47 -6.80 4.15 12.32
C VAL A 47 -6.93 5.38 11.42
N GLY A 48 -5.83 5.90 10.89
CA GLY A 48 -5.82 6.99 9.92
C GLY A 48 -6.56 6.63 8.63
N GLN A 49 -6.35 5.44 8.09
CA GLN A 49 -7.04 4.96 6.89
C GLN A 49 -8.56 4.86 7.11
N MET A 50 -8.99 4.27 8.21
CA MET A 50 -10.42 4.11 8.53
C MET A 50 -11.12 5.45 8.77
N SER A 51 -10.50 6.35 9.53
CA SER A 51 -11.05 7.70 9.80
C SER A 51 -11.18 8.52 8.51
N ALA A 52 -10.25 8.35 7.56
CA ALA A 52 -10.29 9.06 6.29
C ALA A 52 -11.27 8.46 5.26
N MET A 53 -11.78 7.24 5.44
CA MET A 53 -12.53 6.54 4.39
C MET A 53 -13.78 7.29 3.92
N ALA A 54 -14.58 7.79 4.85
CA ALA A 54 -15.77 8.59 4.52
C ALA A 54 -15.40 9.93 3.89
N LEU A 55 -14.37 10.60 4.42
CA LEU A 55 -13.85 11.87 3.91
C LEU A 55 -13.31 11.71 2.49
N SER A 56 -12.52 10.66 2.23
CA SER A 56 -11.94 10.37 0.91
C SER A 56 -13.05 10.16 -0.14
N GLY A 57 -14.06 9.36 0.20
CA GLY A 57 -15.22 9.14 -0.67
C GLY A 57 -15.98 10.43 -0.97
N TYR A 58 -16.21 11.26 0.04
CA TYR A 58 -16.87 12.56 -0.09
C TYR A 58 -16.07 13.54 -0.97
N LEU A 59 -14.77 13.67 -0.69
CA LEU A 59 -13.89 14.58 -1.44
C LEU A 59 -13.76 14.17 -2.91
N VAL A 60 -13.56 12.89 -3.19
CA VAL A 60 -13.52 12.37 -4.57
C VAL A 60 -14.86 12.60 -5.28
N GLY A 61 -15.98 12.36 -4.58
CA GLY A 61 -17.32 12.60 -5.15
C GLY A 61 -17.60 14.06 -5.46
N ARG A 62 -17.09 15.01 -4.64
CA ARG A 62 -17.35 16.44 -4.78
C ARG A 62 -16.36 17.15 -5.68
N CYS A 63 -15.07 16.86 -5.55
CA CYS A 63 -13.97 17.59 -6.23
C CYS A 63 -13.46 16.86 -7.48
N GLY A 64 -13.81 15.57 -7.64
CA GLY A 64 -13.33 14.68 -8.70
C GLY A 64 -12.01 14.01 -8.33
N SER A 65 -11.84 12.75 -8.79
CA SER A 65 -10.68 11.91 -8.46
C SER A 65 -9.36 12.50 -8.92
N ARG A 66 -9.32 13.19 -10.07
CA ARG A 66 -8.10 13.81 -10.58
C ARG A 66 -7.50 14.82 -9.61
N LYS A 67 -8.31 15.75 -9.10
CA LYS A 67 -7.83 16.81 -8.19
C LYS A 67 -7.37 16.22 -6.86
N ILE A 68 -8.15 15.27 -6.33
CA ILE A 68 -7.82 14.64 -5.06
C ILE A 68 -6.57 13.76 -5.20
N LEU A 69 -6.41 13.02 -6.30
CA LEU A 69 -5.21 12.23 -6.56
C LEU A 69 -3.96 13.11 -6.64
N MET A 70 -4.03 14.25 -7.33
CA MET A 70 -2.91 15.18 -7.41
C MET A 70 -2.53 15.74 -6.02
N ALA A 71 -3.51 16.16 -5.23
CA ALA A 71 -3.27 16.66 -3.87
C ALA A 71 -2.71 15.56 -2.95
N ALA A 72 -3.30 14.36 -3.00
CA ALA A 72 -2.86 13.22 -2.21
C ALA A 72 -1.46 12.73 -2.62
N SER A 73 -1.10 12.83 -3.91
CA SER A 73 0.25 12.48 -4.41
C SER A 73 1.35 13.45 -4.00
N VAL A 74 0.99 14.65 -3.51
CA VAL A 74 1.91 15.55 -2.80
C VAL A 74 1.92 15.23 -1.32
N PHE A 75 0.74 15.08 -0.72
CA PHE A 75 0.58 14.91 0.72
C PHE A 75 1.20 13.59 1.22
N TYR A 76 1.01 12.48 0.49
CA TYR A 76 1.47 11.16 0.90
C TYR A 76 3.00 11.07 1.03
N PRO A 77 3.80 11.42 0.02
CA PRO A 77 5.26 11.44 0.16
C PRO A 77 5.77 12.59 1.05
N ALA A 78 5.02 13.69 1.24
CA ALA A 78 5.39 14.72 2.19
C ALA A 78 5.30 14.23 3.64
N VAL A 79 4.23 13.50 3.98
CA VAL A 79 4.12 12.84 5.29
C VAL A 79 5.22 11.81 5.49
N LEU A 80 5.61 11.07 4.43
CA LEU A 80 6.75 10.14 4.50
C LEU A 80 8.03 10.85 4.94
N VAL A 81 8.31 12.05 4.41
CA VAL A 81 9.48 12.86 4.86
C VAL A 81 9.37 13.19 6.34
N CYS A 82 8.18 13.61 6.81
CA CYS A 82 7.97 13.90 8.23
C CYS A 82 8.23 12.67 9.11
N LEU A 83 7.92 11.45 8.64
CA LEU A 83 8.23 10.22 9.36
C LEU A 83 9.74 9.99 9.51
N GLY A 84 10.53 10.37 8.50
CA GLY A 84 12.00 10.29 8.56
C GLY A 84 12.63 11.29 9.54
N MET A 85 11.91 12.35 9.86
CA MET A 85 12.33 13.41 10.79
C MET A 85 11.80 13.21 12.23
N ALA A 86 10.95 12.20 12.46
CA ALA A 86 10.33 11.95 13.75
C ALA A 86 11.39 11.61 14.82
N GLY A 87 11.45 12.40 15.88
CA GLY A 87 12.38 12.24 17.00
C GLY A 87 11.74 11.65 18.27
N SER A 88 10.44 11.34 18.24
CA SER A 88 9.71 10.82 19.39
C SER A 88 8.59 9.85 18.99
N PHE A 89 8.15 9.04 19.97
CA PHE A 89 6.99 8.15 19.82
C PHE A 89 5.74 8.89 19.32
N TRP A 90 5.43 10.05 19.90
CA TRP A 90 4.21 10.80 19.55
C TRP A 90 4.26 11.45 18.17
N GLU A 91 5.44 11.93 17.77
CA GLU A 91 5.64 12.44 16.40
C GLU A 91 5.50 11.34 15.37
N LEU A 92 6.08 10.17 15.65
CA LEU A 92 5.94 9.00 14.78
C LEU A 92 4.48 8.55 14.70
N ALA A 93 3.77 8.44 15.83
CA ALA A 93 2.36 8.02 15.87
C ALA A 93 1.46 9.00 15.10
N ALA A 94 1.64 10.32 15.30
CA ALA A 94 0.91 11.34 14.57
C ALA A 94 1.23 11.30 13.06
N GLY A 95 2.49 11.18 12.71
CA GLY A 95 2.93 11.02 11.32
C GLY A 95 2.31 9.80 10.66
N LEU A 96 2.29 8.64 11.33
CA LEU A 96 1.70 7.41 10.81
C LEU A 96 0.17 7.50 10.67
N PHE A 97 -0.51 8.20 11.57
CA PHE A 97 -1.93 8.50 11.41
C PHE A 97 -2.19 9.28 10.10
N PHE A 98 -1.45 10.38 9.87
CA PHE A 98 -1.59 11.16 8.64
C PHE A 98 -1.10 10.41 7.39
N PHE A 99 -0.10 9.52 7.54
CA PHE A 99 0.32 8.61 6.48
C PHE A 99 -0.81 7.68 6.06
N GLY A 100 -1.55 7.13 7.03
CA GLY A 100 -2.76 6.35 6.80
C GLY A 100 -3.86 7.15 6.09
N VAL A 101 -4.12 8.38 6.54
CA VAL A 101 -5.07 9.31 5.89
C VAL A 101 -4.68 9.56 4.41
N ALA A 102 -3.42 9.89 4.18
CA ALA A 102 -2.90 10.19 2.84
C ALA A 102 -2.92 8.95 1.93
N ALA A 103 -2.58 7.78 2.48
CA ALA A 103 -2.66 6.50 1.78
C ALA A 103 -4.08 6.19 1.33
N ASN A 104 -5.09 6.41 2.20
CA ASN A 104 -6.49 6.19 1.86
C ASN A 104 -6.99 7.16 0.77
N LEU A 105 -6.66 8.46 0.88
CA LEU A 105 -6.99 9.48 -0.15
C LEU A 105 -6.41 9.09 -1.52
N THR A 106 -5.12 8.69 -1.54
CA THR A 106 -4.44 8.25 -2.77
C THR A 106 -5.11 7.00 -3.33
N ASN A 107 -5.39 6.01 -2.48
CA ASN A 107 -5.99 4.74 -2.87
C ASN A 107 -7.37 4.92 -3.52
N ILE A 108 -8.29 5.63 -2.84
CA ILE A 108 -9.65 5.85 -3.38
C ILE A 108 -9.60 6.66 -4.68
N SER A 109 -8.72 7.65 -4.77
CA SER A 109 -8.60 8.51 -5.95
C SER A 109 -8.02 7.74 -7.15
N VAL A 110 -6.94 6.98 -6.95
CA VAL A 110 -6.30 6.23 -8.03
C VAL A 110 -7.18 5.08 -8.51
N ASN A 111 -7.89 4.40 -7.60
CA ASN A 111 -8.86 3.37 -7.96
C ASN A 111 -10.02 3.95 -8.78
N THR A 112 -10.52 5.14 -8.43
CA THR A 112 -11.56 5.82 -9.21
C THR A 112 -11.07 6.15 -10.62
N GLN A 113 -9.84 6.64 -10.78
CA GLN A 113 -9.20 6.84 -12.08
C GLN A 113 -9.03 5.51 -12.82
N GLY A 114 -8.59 4.45 -12.13
CA GLY A 114 -8.43 3.10 -12.70
C GLY A 114 -9.72 2.54 -13.29
N VAL A 115 -10.82 2.60 -12.54
CA VAL A 115 -12.16 2.20 -13.02
C VAL A 115 -12.59 3.05 -14.22
N GLY A 116 -12.30 4.35 -14.20
CA GLY A 116 -12.58 5.23 -15.35
C GLY A 116 -11.83 4.80 -16.61
N VAL A 117 -10.56 4.47 -16.48
CA VAL A 117 -9.72 3.97 -17.59
C VAL A 117 -10.21 2.60 -18.08
N GLU A 118 -10.55 1.69 -17.16
CA GLU A 118 -11.08 0.36 -17.49
C GLU A 118 -12.36 0.48 -18.35
N ARG A 119 -13.29 1.35 -17.96
CA ARG A 119 -14.50 1.64 -18.72
C ARG A 119 -14.20 2.26 -20.10
N LEU A 120 -13.22 3.17 -20.17
CA LEU A 120 -12.83 3.82 -21.44
C LEU A 120 -12.25 2.82 -22.43
N TYR A 121 -11.46 1.85 -21.96
CA TYR A 121 -10.81 0.84 -22.80
C TYR A 121 -11.63 -0.45 -22.97
N GLN A 122 -12.79 -0.57 -22.31
CA GLN A 122 -13.69 -1.74 -22.38
C GLN A 122 -12.96 -3.07 -22.08
N CYS A 123 -11.97 -3.06 -21.20
CA CYS A 123 -11.21 -4.26 -20.84
C CYS A 123 -10.81 -4.24 -19.37
N SER A 124 -10.81 -5.39 -18.72
CA SER A 124 -10.39 -5.52 -17.31
C SER A 124 -8.88 -5.32 -17.19
N ILE A 125 -8.47 -4.25 -16.49
CA ILE A 125 -7.08 -3.86 -16.30
C ILE A 125 -6.72 -3.55 -14.83
N MET A 126 -7.71 -3.58 -13.92
CA MET A 126 -7.48 -3.28 -12.50
C MET A 126 -6.42 -4.18 -11.87
N ALA A 127 -6.44 -5.48 -12.16
CA ALA A 127 -5.44 -6.42 -11.66
C ALA A 127 -4.01 -6.03 -12.07
N ARG A 128 -3.83 -5.51 -13.28
CA ARG A 128 -2.53 -5.03 -13.77
C ARG A 128 -2.06 -3.77 -13.02
N PHE A 129 -2.98 -2.87 -12.67
CA PHE A 129 -2.66 -1.69 -11.86
C PHE A 129 -2.18 -2.11 -10.46
N HIS A 130 -2.88 -3.04 -9.81
CA HIS A 130 -2.43 -3.59 -8.52
C HIS A 130 -1.13 -4.40 -8.64
N GLY A 131 -0.90 -5.06 -9.77
CA GLY A 131 0.39 -5.70 -10.08
C GLY A 131 1.55 -4.68 -10.12
N LEU A 132 1.33 -3.50 -10.70
CA LEU A 132 2.31 -2.41 -10.72
C LEU A 132 2.56 -1.84 -9.34
N TRP A 133 1.55 -1.75 -8.48
CA TRP A 133 1.71 -1.40 -7.08
C TRP A 133 2.64 -2.39 -6.35
N SER A 134 2.45 -3.70 -6.56
CA SER A 134 3.31 -4.73 -5.97
C SER A 134 4.73 -4.70 -6.53
N LEU A 135 4.87 -4.43 -7.82
CA LEU A 135 6.19 -4.26 -8.47
C LEU A 135 6.92 -3.05 -7.89
N ALA A 136 6.22 -1.94 -7.66
CA ALA A 136 6.77 -0.78 -6.98
C ALA A 136 7.17 -1.10 -5.54
N GLY A 137 6.38 -1.93 -4.85
CA GLY A 137 6.71 -2.45 -3.53
C GLY A 137 8.02 -3.21 -3.54
N PHE A 138 8.23 -4.09 -4.51
CA PHE A 138 9.48 -4.83 -4.67
C PHE A 138 10.68 -3.91 -4.94
N PHE A 139 10.56 -2.98 -5.89
CA PHE A 139 11.64 -2.03 -6.17
C PHE A 139 11.91 -1.07 -5.01
N GLY A 140 10.86 -0.64 -4.30
CA GLY A 140 11.00 0.18 -3.10
C GLY A 140 11.70 -0.55 -1.96
N ALA A 141 11.42 -1.86 -1.79
CA ALA A 141 12.11 -2.70 -0.82
C ALA A 141 13.61 -2.85 -1.16
N LEU A 142 13.94 -3.10 -2.43
CA LEU A 142 15.33 -3.17 -2.89
C LEU A 142 16.06 -1.83 -2.71
N LEU A 143 15.40 -0.73 -3.08
CA LEU A 143 15.95 0.61 -2.90
C LEU A 143 16.19 0.90 -1.42
N GLY A 144 15.22 0.57 -0.55
CA GLY A 144 15.37 0.73 0.89
C GLY A 144 16.56 -0.07 1.44
N ALA A 145 16.72 -1.33 1.01
CA ALA A 145 17.86 -2.15 1.38
C ALA A 145 19.20 -1.53 0.94
N ALA A 146 19.27 -1.05 -0.31
CA ALA A 146 20.47 -0.38 -0.81
C ALA A 146 20.79 0.92 -0.04
N MET A 147 19.77 1.70 0.29
CA MET A 147 19.94 2.94 1.08
C MET A 147 20.47 2.65 2.50
N VAL A 148 20.05 1.54 3.11
CA VAL A 148 20.57 1.11 4.42
C VAL A 148 22.03 0.65 4.28
N ASP A 149 22.34 -0.15 3.28
CA ASP A 149 23.71 -0.64 3.01
C ASP A 149 24.69 0.51 2.75
N TRP A 150 24.23 1.56 2.07
CA TRP A 150 25.00 2.79 1.85
C TRP A 150 25.00 3.76 3.04
N HIS A 151 24.47 3.38 4.18
CA HIS A 151 24.39 4.22 5.39
C HIS A 151 23.65 5.55 5.17
N ILE A 152 22.71 5.60 4.21
CA ILE A 152 21.89 6.77 3.96
C ILE A 152 20.76 6.82 4.99
N SER A 153 20.58 7.97 5.64
CA SER A 153 19.52 8.16 6.64
C SER A 153 18.13 7.95 6.07
N ALA A 154 17.16 7.56 6.92
CA ALA A 154 15.76 7.44 6.51
C ALA A 154 15.21 8.76 5.97
N GLU A 155 15.56 9.89 6.59
CA GLU A 155 15.19 11.23 6.14
C GLU A 155 15.64 11.51 4.70
N THR A 156 16.93 11.31 4.40
CA THR A 156 17.49 11.53 3.06
C THR A 156 16.84 10.61 2.01
N HIS A 157 16.62 9.34 2.36
CA HIS A 157 15.90 8.39 1.52
C HIS A 157 14.48 8.90 1.20
N PHE A 158 13.73 9.33 2.21
CA PHE A 158 12.35 9.78 2.04
C PHE A 158 12.25 11.11 1.27
N ILE A 159 13.23 12.01 1.43
CA ILE A 159 13.34 13.21 0.60
C ILE A 159 13.58 12.84 -0.88
N ALA A 160 14.45 11.87 -1.16
CA ALA A 160 14.68 11.41 -2.54
C ALA A 160 13.39 10.82 -3.15
N ILE A 161 12.64 10.01 -2.39
CA ILE A 161 11.33 9.50 -2.82
C ILE A 161 10.34 10.63 -3.06
N PHE A 162 10.27 11.63 -2.18
CA PHE A 162 9.41 12.80 -2.38
C PHE A 162 9.72 13.50 -3.70
N LEU A 163 11.00 13.75 -4.00
CA LEU A 163 11.41 14.41 -5.25
C LEU A 163 11.04 13.56 -6.49
N ILE A 164 11.25 12.26 -6.44
CA ILE A 164 10.81 11.33 -7.50
C ILE A 164 9.29 11.43 -7.70
N CYS A 165 8.52 11.43 -6.61
CA CYS A 165 7.07 11.57 -6.67
C CYS A 165 6.63 12.91 -7.28
N MET A 166 7.33 14.01 -6.99
CA MET A 166 7.04 15.31 -7.58
C MET A 166 7.32 15.35 -9.09
N ILE A 167 8.39 14.70 -9.54
CA ILE A 167 8.68 14.53 -10.97
C ILE A 167 7.58 13.72 -11.66
N ILE A 168 7.20 12.59 -11.07
CA ILE A 168 6.09 11.74 -11.56
C ILE A 168 4.80 12.55 -11.67
N LEU A 169 4.46 13.29 -10.61
CA LEU A 169 3.27 14.14 -10.58
C LEU A 169 3.30 15.18 -11.70
N ALA A 170 4.41 15.91 -11.86
CA ALA A 170 4.55 16.93 -12.88
C ALA A 170 4.38 16.38 -14.31
N VAL A 171 4.97 15.21 -14.59
CA VAL A 171 4.96 14.60 -15.92
C VAL A 171 3.62 13.95 -16.25
N PHE A 172 3.02 13.21 -15.31
CA PHE A 172 1.88 12.33 -15.58
C PHE A 172 0.52 12.89 -15.16
N SER A 173 0.44 13.91 -14.29
CA SER A 173 -0.84 14.48 -13.87
C SER A 173 -1.65 15.12 -15.00
N PRO A 174 -1.05 15.75 -16.05
CA PRO A 174 -1.84 16.26 -17.17
C PRO A 174 -2.64 15.17 -17.90
N SER A 175 -2.11 13.96 -17.89
CA SER A 175 -2.67 12.77 -18.57
C SER A 175 -3.58 11.92 -17.66
N LEU A 176 -4.08 12.43 -16.56
CA LEU A 176 -5.16 11.82 -15.78
C LEU A 176 -6.52 12.12 -16.43
N LEU A 177 -7.49 11.23 -16.22
CA LEU A 177 -8.85 11.44 -16.71
C LEU A 177 -9.43 12.75 -16.14
N PRO A 178 -9.92 13.66 -16.99
CA PRO A 178 -10.40 14.96 -16.53
C PRO A 178 -11.74 14.90 -15.80
N ARG A 179 -12.52 13.86 -16.05
CA ARG A 179 -13.85 13.62 -15.45
C ARG A 179 -14.00 12.17 -15.06
N ASP A 180 -14.56 11.96 -13.87
CA ASP A 180 -14.89 10.62 -13.41
C ASP A 180 -16.07 10.05 -14.18
N ALA A 181 -16.06 8.74 -14.40
CA ALA A 181 -17.21 8.05 -14.95
C ALA A 181 -18.41 8.25 -14.00
N ARG A 182 -19.57 8.70 -14.54
CA ARG A 182 -20.78 8.86 -13.74
C ARG A 182 -21.02 7.57 -12.94
N ARG A 183 -21.07 7.68 -11.62
CA ARG A 183 -21.62 6.62 -10.78
C ARG A 183 -23.04 6.39 -11.27
N SER A 184 -23.36 5.19 -11.78
CA SER A 184 -24.73 4.73 -11.77
C SER A 184 -25.15 4.75 -10.29
N SER A 185 -26.17 5.52 -9.96
CA SER A 185 -26.77 5.53 -8.63
C SER A 185 -27.28 4.12 -8.35
N SER A 186 -26.44 3.26 -7.80
CA SER A 186 -26.92 2.05 -7.15
C SER A 186 -27.69 2.54 -5.94
N GLN A 187 -29.00 2.33 -5.98
CA GLN A 187 -29.93 2.61 -4.91
C GLN A 187 -29.32 2.15 -3.59
N GLY A 188 -29.27 3.05 -2.61
CA GLY A 188 -28.90 2.76 -1.25
C GLY A 188 -29.88 1.78 -0.59
N GLY A 189 -29.78 0.52 -0.94
CA GLY A 189 -30.35 -0.58 -0.18
C GLY A 189 -29.47 -0.78 1.06
N GLY A 190 -30.05 -0.70 2.22
CA GLY A 190 -29.35 -0.77 3.50
C GLY A 190 -28.37 -1.94 3.56
N MET A 191 -27.08 -1.60 3.66
CA MET A 191 -25.93 -2.51 3.62
C MET A 191 -25.98 -3.62 4.71
N PHE A 192 -26.85 -3.49 5.69
CA PHE A 192 -27.02 -4.45 6.79
C PHE A 192 -28.25 -5.36 6.66
N ARG A 193 -29.07 -5.23 5.62
CA ARG A 193 -30.37 -5.93 5.56
C ARG A 193 -30.34 -7.37 5.04
N SER A 194 -29.20 -7.84 4.52
CA SER A 194 -29.02 -9.24 4.13
C SER A 194 -27.54 -9.65 4.17
N MET A 195 -26.95 -9.69 5.37
CA MET A 195 -25.68 -10.40 5.54
C MET A 195 -25.98 -11.91 5.54
N ASP A 196 -25.88 -12.53 4.38
CA ASP A 196 -25.89 -13.97 4.27
C ASP A 196 -24.63 -14.56 4.94
N ALA A 197 -24.76 -15.71 5.60
CA ALA A 197 -23.65 -16.42 6.23
C ALA A 197 -22.46 -16.64 5.24
N TYR A 198 -22.76 -16.79 3.97
CA TYR A 198 -21.76 -16.90 2.91
C TYR A 198 -20.89 -15.63 2.77
N VAL A 199 -21.50 -14.46 2.81
CA VAL A 199 -20.79 -13.17 2.75
C VAL A 199 -19.89 -12.99 3.98
N LEU A 200 -20.39 -13.41 5.17
CA LEU A 200 -19.59 -13.36 6.40
C LEU A 200 -18.36 -14.26 6.32
N VAL A 201 -18.50 -15.49 5.82
CA VAL A 201 -17.38 -16.44 5.64
C VAL A 201 -16.33 -15.88 4.68
N ILE A 202 -16.75 -15.34 3.53
CA ILE A 202 -15.82 -14.69 2.58
C ILE A 202 -15.13 -13.50 3.23
N GLY A 203 -15.88 -12.69 3.99
CA GLY A 203 -15.33 -11.55 4.73
C GLY A 203 -14.26 -11.97 5.76
N LEU A 204 -14.49 -13.06 6.49
CA LEU A 204 -13.52 -13.61 7.45
C LEU A 204 -12.26 -14.14 6.76
N ILE A 205 -12.41 -14.83 5.62
CA ILE A 205 -11.27 -15.29 4.81
C ILE A 205 -10.44 -14.09 4.32
N ALA A 206 -11.10 -13.06 3.79
CA ALA A 206 -10.44 -11.84 3.35
C ALA A 206 -9.74 -11.12 4.51
N PHE A 207 -10.39 -11.03 5.67
CA PHE A 207 -9.82 -10.45 6.88
C PHE A 207 -8.55 -11.19 7.32
N GLY A 208 -8.58 -12.53 7.42
CA GLY A 208 -7.41 -13.32 7.78
C GLY A 208 -6.25 -13.13 6.80
N SER A 209 -6.54 -13.07 5.49
CA SER A 209 -5.54 -12.79 4.46
C SER A 209 -4.92 -11.38 4.63
N MET A 210 -5.75 -10.35 4.90
CA MET A 210 -5.28 -8.99 5.11
C MET A 210 -4.45 -8.84 6.39
N VAL A 211 -4.81 -9.54 7.47
CA VAL A 211 -4.01 -9.56 8.71
C VAL A 211 -2.64 -10.18 8.45
N SER A 212 -2.58 -11.32 7.76
CA SER A 212 -1.30 -11.97 7.40
C SER A 212 -0.44 -11.07 6.51
N GLU A 213 -1.04 -10.45 5.50
CA GLU A 213 -0.35 -9.50 4.60
C GLU A 213 0.18 -8.30 5.38
N GLY A 214 -0.63 -7.70 6.25
CA GLY A 214 -0.23 -6.56 7.09
C GLY A 214 0.90 -6.92 8.05
N THR A 215 0.84 -8.09 8.69
CA THR A 215 1.91 -8.58 9.55
C THR A 215 3.24 -8.69 8.79
N MET A 216 3.22 -9.21 7.58
CA MET A 216 4.44 -9.32 6.77
C MET A 216 4.97 -7.94 6.34
N PHE A 217 4.10 -6.96 6.06
CA PHE A 217 4.53 -5.59 5.76
C PHE A 217 5.25 -4.94 6.93
N ASP A 218 4.68 -5.06 8.12
CA ASP A 218 5.13 -4.29 9.28
C ASP A 218 6.24 -4.99 10.06
N TRP A 219 6.22 -6.32 10.10
CA TRP A 219 7.07 -7.10 11.01
C TRP A 219 8.15 -7.93 10.34
N SER A 220 8.13 -8.14 9.01
CA SER A 220 9.13 -9.00 8.36
C SER A 220 10.56 -8.49 8.53
N GLY A 221 10.78 -7.17 8.43
CA GLY A 221 12.09 -6.57 8.67
C GLY A 221 12.54 -6.69 10.13
N VAL A 222 11.62 -6.40 11.07
CA VAL A 222 11.89 -6.50 12.52
C VAL A 222 12.18 -7.95 12.93
N TYR A 223 11.43 -8.91 12.40
CA TYR A 223 11.67 -10.34 12.63
C TYR A 223 13.06 -10.77 12.13
N PHE A 224 13.43 -10.34 10.91
CA PHE A 224 14.76 -10.61 10.37
C PHE A 224 15.87 -10.03 11.24
N GLU A 225 15.73 -8.78 11.71
CA GLU A 225 16.70 -8.13 12.58
C GLU A 225 16.84 -8.84 13.93
N SER A 226 15.71 -9.10 14.62
CA SER A 226 15.71 -9.54 16.01
C SER A 226 15.83 -11.06 16.20
N VAL A 227 15.26 -11.85 15.30
CA VAL A 227 15.15 -13.31 15.40
C VAL A 227 16.12 -14.02 14.48
N VAL A 228 16.12 -13.72 13.18
CA VAL A 228 16.99 -14.34 12.19
C VAL A 228 18.43 -13.88 12.37
N LYS A 229 18.63 -12.61 12.76
CA LYS A 229 19.94 -11.99 12.99
C LYS A 229 20.90 -12.22 11.83
N PRO A 230 20.52 -11.85 10.60
CA PRO A 230 21.36 -12.03 9.43
C PRO A 230 22.61 -11.17 9.55
N GLY A 231 23.59 -11.42 8.71
CA GLY A 231 24.76 -10.55 8.61
C GLY A 231 24.39 -9.11 8.21
N PRO A 232 25.33 -8.16 8.40
CA PRO A 232 25.14 -6.76 8.05
C PRO A 232 24.60 -6.59 6.61
N GLY A 233 23.65 -5.68 6.39
CA GLY A 233 23.04 -5.40 5.09
C GLY A 233 21.93 -6.38 4.64
N LEU A 234 21.63 -7.44 5.41
CA LEU A 234 20.62 -8.43 5.05
C LEU A 234 19.30 -8.32 5.83
N VAL A 235 19.17 -7.38 6.74
CA VAL A 235 17.96 -7.19 7.56
C VAL A 235 16.73 -6.95 6.69
N GLN A 236 16.85 -6.13 5.66
CA GLN A 236 15.77 -5.78 4.75
C GLN A 236 15.38 -6.91 3.78
N MET A 237 16.19 -7.99 3.71
CA MET A 237 15.94 -9.11 2.79
C MET A 237 14.65 -9.87 3.14
N GLY A 238 14.21 -9.88 4.40
CA GLY A 238 12.91 -10.41 4.80
C GLY A 238 11.76 -9.71 4.06
N TYR A 239 11.78 -8.40 4.07
CA TYR A 239 10.79 -7.60 3.37
C TYR A 239 10.91 -7.72 1.83
N VAL A 240 12.12 -7.74 1.30
CA VAL A 240 12.38 -7.95 -0.15
C VAL A 240 11.83 -9.31 -0.60
N ALA A 241 12.08 -10.38 0.15
CA ALA A 241 11.57 -11.72 -0.16
C ALA A 241 10.04 -11.77 -0.16
N PHE A 242 9.41 -11.16 0.86
CA PHE A 242 7.96 -11.02 0.92
C PHE A 242 7.39 -10.27 -0.30
N MET A 243 7.94 -9.11 -0.63
CA MET A 243 7.48 -8.34 -1.80
C MET A 243 7.71 -9.05 -3.13
N SER A 244 8.80 -9.83 -3.24
CA SER A 244 9.07 -10.65 -4.42
C SER A 244 8.01 -11.72 -4.63
N THR A 245 7.67 -12.47 -3.56
CA THR A 245 6.65 -13.53 -3.60
C THR A 245 5.25 -12.96 -3.83
N MET A 246 4.95 -11.79 -3.24
CA MET A 246 3.69 -11.09 -3.49
C MET A 246 3.55 -10.67 -4.95
N ALA A 247 4.57 -10.04 -5.53
CA ALA A 247 4.54 -9.63 -6.94
C ALA A 247 4.36 -10.84 -7.86
N LEU A 248 5.16 -11.91 -7.66
CA LEU A 248 5.04 -13.16 -8.42
C LEU A 248 3.64 -13.78 -8.29
N GLY A 249 3.10 -13.82 -7.07
CA GLY A 249 1.75 -14.33 -6.81
C GLY A 249 0.69 -13.56 -7.59
N ARG A 250 0.72 -12.23 -7.56
CA ARG A 250 -0.26 -11.38 -8.29
C ARG A 250 -0.17 -11.54 -9.81
N PHE A 251 1.01 -11.73 -10.38
CA PHE A 251 1.16 -11.97 -11.82
C PHE A 251 0.80 -13.39 -12.27
N THR A 252 0.84 -14.36 -11.35
CA THR A 252 0.54 -15.77 -11.66
C THR A 252 -0.86 -16.20 -11.23
N ALA A 253 -1.50 -15.46 -10.31
CA ALA A 253 -2.79 -15.80 -9.72
C ALA A 253 -3.88 -16.13 -10.76
N ASP A 254 -4.05 -15.29 -11.78
CA ASP A 254 -5.06 -15.50 -12.81
C ASP A 254 -4.85 -16.82 -13.56
N ARG A 255 -3.59 -17.17 -13.87
CA ARG A 255 -3.25 -18.45 -14.53
C ARG A 255 -3.56 -19.66 -13.64
N LEU A 256 -3.24 -19.54 -12.34
CA LEU A 256 -3.51 -20.59 -11.37
C LEU A 256 -5.02 -20.79 -11.18
N VAL A 257 -5.78 -19.70 -11.06
CA VAL A 257 -7.24 -19.74 -10.93
C VAL A 257 -7.89 -20.33 -12.17
N MET A 258 -7.44 -19.95 -13.37
CA MET A 258 -7.94 -20.52 -14.62
C MET A 258 -7.63 -22.01 -14.77
N ARG A 259 -6.45 -22.46 -14.29
CA ARG A 259 -6.03 -23.87 -14.43
C ARG A 259 -6.62 -24.79 -13.36
N PHE A 260 -6.70 -24.35 -12.12
CA PHE A 260 -7.05 -25.20 -10.97
C PHE A 260 -8.42 -24.87 -10.35
N GLY A 261 -9.02 -23.75 -10.74
CA GLY A 261 -10.26 -23.21 -10.19
C GLY A 261 -10.04 -22.41 -8.89
N PRO A 262 -10.94 -21.46 -8.58
CA PRO A 262 -10.77 -20.52 -7.47
C PRO A 262 -10.74 -21.22 -6.09
N VAL A 263 -11.56 -22.25 -5.88
CA VAL A 263 -11.66 -22.94 -4.58
C VAL A 263 -10.36 -23.67 -4.22
N ARG A 264 -9.75 -24.36 -5.18
CA ARG A 264 -8.49 -25.09 -4.92
C ARG A 264 -7.34 -24.12 -4.67
N VAL A 265 -7.25 -23.04 -5.44
CA VAL A 265 -6.23 -22.00 -5.26
C VAL A 265 -6.39 -21.36 -3.89
N LEU A 266 -7.61 -21.01 -3.48
CA LEU A 266 -7.89 -20.41 -2.18
C LEU A 266 -7.48 -21.34 -1.02
N ARG A 267 -7.83 -22.65 -1.10
CA ARG A 267 -7.44 -23.63 -0.09
C ARG A 267 -5.93 -23.79 0.00
N ALA A 268 -5.25 -23.93 -1.14
CA ALA A 268 -3.79 -24.04 -1.18
C ALA A 268 -3.11 -22.79 -0.58
N SER A 269 -3.60 -21.59 -0.92
CA SER A 269 -3.10 -20.34 -0.35
C SER A 269 -3.30 -20.29 1.17
N GLY A 270 -4.46 -20.70 1.67
CA GLY A 270 -4.73 -20.75 3.12
C GLY A 270 -3.78 -21.71 3.86
N ILE A 271 -3.51 -22.89 3.29
CA ILE A 271 -2.55 -23.85 3.86
C ILE A 271 -1.14 -23.27 3.87
N LEU A 272 -0.71 -22.62 2.78
CA LEU A 272 0.60 -21.98 2.69
C LEU A 272 0.76 -20.85 3.72
N ILE A 273 -0.25 -20.01 3.90
CA ILE A 273 -0.25 -18.96 4.92
C ILE A 273 -0.13 -19.59 6.32
N ALA A 274 -0.97 -20.57 6.64
CA ALA A 274 -0.97 -21.21 7.95
C ALA A 274 0.32 -21.99 8.26
N SER A 275 1.06 -22.43 7.23
CA SER A 275 2.35 -23.13 7.41
C SER A 275 3.54 -22.19 7.44
N GLY A 276 3.40 -20.94 6.98
CA GLY A 276 4.47 -19.97 6.88
C GLY A 276 4.51 -18.95 8.03
N LEU A 277 3.40 -18.80 8.75
CA LEU A 277 3.29 -18.01 9.97
C LEU A 277 3.53 -18.88 11.21
#